data_f27ce953799ec9a3b3a83008f9607a9f
#
_entry.id   f27ce953799ec9a3b3a83008f9607a9f
#
_cell.length_a   1.000
_cell.length_b   1.000
_cell.length_c   1.000
_cell.angle_alpha   90.00
_cell.angle_beta   90.00
_cell.angle_gamma   90.00
#
_symmetry.space_group_name_H-M   'P 1'
#
loop_
_entity.id
_entity.type
_entity.pdbx_description
1 polymer ?
#
loop_
_entity_poly.entity_id
_entity_poly.type
_entity_poly.pdbx_seq_one_letter_code
_entity_poly.pdbx_strand_id
1 'polypeptide(L)'
;MSTLVTGGAGFIGSNLVEELLASGEEVVVLDNLHTGSLSNLEGLKGSLRVIEASCNDLPGMDLHVDKIYHLGIPSSSPMYKKNPYLVGEALNGFTAVFELARKFDARVVYASSSSLYNGLLPPHREDMSIEVTDYYTEARLAMERMAELYKRLFGVSSVGMRFFSVYGPKEEAKKQYANMVSQFLWEMREGRAPVIYGDGLQTRDFTYVKDVVRALQMAMKSDHHGILNVGTGKAHSFNDVIAILNKKLGTDARPKYMENPIKNYVPHTLADTTKAEKEIGFKAMTSLDAGLDAIIRQVHVK
;
A
#
# COMPACT_ATOMS: atom_id res chain seq x y z
N MET A 1 23.02 -2.58 -10.25
CA MET A 1 21.63 -2.93 -10.66
C MET A 1 20.72 -1.79 -10.22
N SER A 2 20.06 -1.15 -11.17
CA SER A 2 19.22 0.03 -10.89
C SER A 2 17.76 -0.42 -10.59
N THR A 3 17.27 -0.02 -9.43
CA THR A 3 15.90 -0.33 -8.97
C THR A 3 15.03 0.93 -9.04
N LEU A 4 13.98 0.90 -9.88
CA LEU A 4 12.98 1.97 -9.93
C LEU A 4 11.90 1.74 -8.89
N VAL A 5 11.64 2.76 -8.07
CA VAL A 5 10.50 2.80 -7.14
C VAL A 5 9.61 3.98 -7.52
N THR A 6 8.50 3.72 -8.19
CA THR A 6 7.49 4.77 -8.42
C THR A 6 6.66 4.95 -7.15
N GLY A 7 6.29 6.18 -6.83
CA GLY A 7 5.66 6.49 -5.53
C GLY A 7 6.63 6.33 -4.36
N GLY A 8 7.94 6.46 -4.61
CA GLY A 8 8.99 6.23 -3.61
C GLY A 8 9.07 7.30 -2.52
N ALA A 9 8.49 8.48 -2.72
CA ALA A 9 8.33 9.50 -1.67
C ALA A 9 7.04 9.34 -0.87
N GLY A 10 6.17 8.39 -1.27
CA GLY A 10 4.93 8.04 -0.56
C GLY A 10 5.18 7.19 0.67
N PHE A 11 4.09 6.84 1.37
CA PHE A 11 4.12 6.05 2.61
C PHE A 11 4.82 4.70 2.46
N ILE A 12 4.29 3.79 1.64
CA ILE A 12 4.87 2.45 1.47
C ILE A 12 6.20 2.55 0.73
N GLY A 13 6.25 3.39 -0.31
CA GLY A 13 7.44 3.54 -1.16
C GLY A 13 8.66 4.01 -0.39
N SER A 14 8.54 4.99 0.49
CA SER A 14 9.68 5.51 1.26
C SER A 14 10.21 4.51 2.31
N ASN A 15 9.33 3.68 2.88
CA ASN A 15 9.77 2.56 3.72
C ASN A 15 10.51 1.48 2.92
N LEU A 16 10.08 1.23 1.66
CA LEU A 16 10.79 0.31 0.76
C LEU A 16 12.15 0.89 0.32
N VAL A 17 12.19 2.16 -0.08
CA VAL A 17 13.42 2.86 -0.48
C VAL A 17 14.48 2.79 0.63
N GLU A 18 14.09 3.02 1.88
CA GLU A 18 14.96 2.91 3.05
C GLU A 18 15.62 1.53 3.15
N GLU A 19 14.85 0.44 3.01
CA GLU A 19 15.36 -0.93 3.09
C GLU A 19 16.23 -1.32 1.88
N LEU A 20 15.87 -0.84 0.67
CA LEU A 20 16.67 -1.08 -0.54
C LEU A 20 18.04 -0.39 -0.45
N LEU A 21 18.08 0.87 -0.01
CA LEU A 21 19.32 1.60 0.21
C LEU A 21 20.17 0.95 1.32
N ALA A 22 19.55 0.51 2.42
CA ALA A 22 20.23 -0.18 3.50
C ALA A 22 20.85 -1.53 3.04
N SER A 23 20.26 -2.17 2.03
CA SER A 23 20.82 -3.37 1.39
C SER A 23 21.85 -3.09 0.30
N GLY A 24 22.19 -1.81 0.04
CA GLY A 24 23.19 -1.40 -0.93
C GLY A 24 22.69 -1.34 -2.38
N GLU A 25 21.39 -1.34 -2.62
CA GLU A 25 20.82 -1.15 -3.96
C GLU A 25 20.92 0.31 -4.41
N GLU A 26 21.11 0.52 -5.73
CA GLU A 26 20.96 1.82 -6.37
C GLU A 26 19.49 2.06 -6.67
N VAL A 27 18.92 3.11 -6.09
CA VAL A 27 17.48 3.38 -6.15
C VAL A 27 17.20 4.66 -6.93
N VAL A 28 16.32 4.55 -7.91
CA VAL A 28 15.68 5.69 -8.59
C VAL A 28 14.26 5.80 -8.10
N VAL A 29 13.91 6.91 -7.48
CA VAL A 29 12.54 7.25 -7.09
C VAL A 29 11.91 8.12 -8.17
N LEU A 30 10.71 7.76 -8.61
CA LEU A 30 9.84 8.57 -9.44
C LEU A 30 8.54 8.86 -8.67
N ASP A 31 8.27 10.13 -8.36
CA ASP A 31 7.10 10.54 -7.57
C ASP A 31 6.63 11.94 -8.00
N ASN A 32 5.34 12.13 -8.16
CA ASN A 32 4.75 13.44 -8.46
C ASN A 32 4.29 14.20 -7.21
N LEU A 33 4.62 13.70 -6.03
CA LEU A 33 4.35 14.28 -4.71
C LEU A 33 2.85 14.51 -4.41
N HIS A 34 1.93 13.83 -5.11
CA HIS A 34 0.49 13.99 -4.89
C HIS A 34 0.08 13.61 -3.44
N THR A 35 0.62 12.50 -2.90
CA THR A 35 0.43 12.07 -1.52
C THR A 35 1.75 11.69 -0.86
N GLY A 36 2.84 11.88 -1.56
CA GLY A 36 4.20 11.71 -1.08
C GLY A 36 4.77 13.01 -0.52
N SER A 37 5.92 12.90 0.12
CA SER A 37 6.71 14.05 0.59
C SER A 37 8.19 13.72 0.48
N LEU A 38 9.01 14.66 0.00
CA LEU A 38 10.46 14.50 -0.02
C LEU A 38 11.04 14.32 1.39
N SER A 39 10.36 14.86 2.42
CA SER A 39 10.76 14.65 3.82
C SER A 39 10.79 13.18 4.23
N ASN A 40 10.02 12.30 3.58
CA ASN A 40 10.08 10.87 3.82
C ASN A 40 11.39 10.21 3.37
N LEU A 41 12.16 10.90 2.52
CA LEU A 41 13.44 10.44 1.97
C LEU A 41 14.65 11.15 2.61
N GLU A 42 14.41 12.20 3.40
CA GLU A 42 15.47 12.95 4.06
C GLU A 42 16.30 12.06 5.00
N GLY A 43 17.62 12.28 4.99
CA GLY A 43 18.55 11.56 5.85
C GLY A 43 18.85 10.12 5.43
N LEU A 44 18.19 9.58 4.39
CA LEU A 44 18.51 8.25 3.86
C LEU A 44 19.91 8.26 3.24
N LYS A 45 20.69 7.20 3.54
CA LYS A 45 22.06 7.05 3.04
C LYS A 45 22.11 5.98 1.95
N GLY A 46 22.90 6.19 0.92
CA GLY A 46 23.06 5.26 -0.20
C GLY A 46 22.96 5.96 -1.56
N SER A 47 22.93 5.17 -2.63
CA SER A 47 22.80 5.67 -4.01
C SER A 47 21.29 5.90 -4.32
N LEU A 48 20.84 7.13 -4.08
CA LEU A 48 19.47 7.58 -4.30
C LEU A 48 19.43 8.69 -5.34
N ARG A 49 18.64 8.50 -6.40
CA ARG A 49 18.24 9.54 -7.35
C ARG A 49 16.74 9.75 -7.25
N VAL A 50 16.29 10.99 -7.08
CA VAL A 50 14.86 11.34 -7.04
C VAL A 50 14.50 12.15 -8.29
N ILE A 51 13.42 11.74 -8.94
CA ILE A 51 12.84 12.40 -10.12
C ILE A 51 11.40 12.80 -9.73
N GLU A 52 11.14 14.09 -9.66
CA GLU A 52 9.80 14.62 -9.43
C GLU A 52 9.04 14.66 -10.76
N ALA A 53 8.26 13.61 -11.03
CA ALA A 53 7.48 13.48 -12.25
C ALA A 53 6.38 12.41 -12.08
N SER A 54 5.42 12.41 -13.02
CA SER A 54 4.40 11.37 -13.12
C SER A 54 4.94 10.10 -13.79
N CYS A 55 4.35 8.94 -13.45
CA CYS A 55 4.60 7.72 -14.22
C CYS A 55 4.19 7.86 -15.70
N ASN A 56 3.28 8.78 -16.01
CA ASN A 56 2.86 9.06 -17.39
C ASN A 56 3.97 9.72 -18.22
N ASP A 57 4.99 10.28 -17.59
CA ASP A 57 6.12 10.95 -18.25
C ASP A 57 7.27 9.98 -18.58
N LEU A 58 7.21 8.73 -18.08
CA LEU A 58 8.24 7.70 -18.31
C LEU A 58 8.63 7.49 -19.78
N PRO A 59 7.68 7.55 -20.76
CA PRO A 59 8.06 7.36 -22.16
C PRO A 59 9.07 8.37 -22.71
N GLY A 60 9.18 9.56 -22.10
CA GLY A 60 10.15 10.59 -22.48
C GLY A 60 11.47 10.54 -21.70
N MET A 61 11.64 9.57 -20.79
CA MET A 61 12.80 9.49 -19.91
C MET A 61 13.85 8.49 -20.41
N ASP A 62 15.12 8.86 -20.27
CA ASP A 62 16.23 7.93 -20.47
C ASP A 62 16.58 7.28 -19.11
N LEU A 63 15.94 6.14 -18.86
CA LEU A 63 16.12 5.33 -17.66
C LEU A 63 16.44 3.89 -18.05
N HIS A 64 17.51 3.36 -17.45
CA HIS A 64 17.82 1.94 -17.48
C HIS A 64 17.46 1.32 -16.12
N VAL A 65 16.70 0.23 -16.11
CA VAL A 65 16.19 -0.39 -14.87
C VAL A 65 16.24 -1.91 -14.97
N ASP A 66 16.63 -2.56 -13.88
CA ASP A 66 16.65 -4.03 -13.76
C ASP A 66 15.41 -4.53 -12.99
N LYS A 67 14.87 -3.72 -12.09
CA LYS A 67 13.73 -4.04 -11.23
C LYS A 67 12.83 -2.83 -11.10
N ILE A 68 11.52 -3.07 -11.03
CA ILE A 68 10.52 -2.00 -10.84
C ILE A 68 9.56 -2.35 -9.70
N TYR A 69 9.49 -1.47 -8.70
CA TYR A 69 8.40 -1.45 -7.72
C TYR A 69 7.44 -0.32 -8.08
N HIS A 70 6.26 -0.67 -8.58
CA HIS A 70 5.26 0.32 -8.97
C HIS A 70 4.25 0.56 -7.86
N LEU A 71 4.51 1.60 -7.05
CA LEU A 71 3.67 2.02 -5.91
C LEU A 71 3.07 3.42 -6.14
N GLY A 72 3.48 4.12 -7.21
CA GLY A 72 3.07 5.47 -7.59
C GLY A 72 1.71 5.53 -8.27
N ILE A 73 0.66 5.18 -7.54
CA ILE A 73 -0.71 5.11 -8.05
C ILE A 73 -1.62 5.84 -7.05
N PRO A 74 -2.62 6.65 -7.49
CA PRO A 74 -3.59 7.25 -6.58
C PRO A 74 -4.17 6.22 -5.62
N SER A 75 -4.05 6.48 -4.30
CA SER A 75 -4.02 5.40 -3.30
C SER A 75 -5.35 5.13 -2.60
N SER A 76 -6.43 5.89 -2.89
CA SER A 76 -7.67 5.74 -2.13
C SER A 76 -8.93 6.01 -2.96
N SER A 77 -10.00 5.24 -2.69
CA SER A 77 -11.31 5.38 -3.34
C SER A 77 -11.89 6.80 -3.29
N PRO A 78 -11.78 7.58 -2.18
CA PRO A 78 -12.26 8.96 -2.17
C PRO A 78 -11.61 9.88 -3.21
N MET A 79 -10.36 9.63 -3.60
CA MET A 79 -9.72 10.43 -4.68
C MET A 79 -10.41 10.19 -6.01
N TYR A 80 -10.66 8.93 -6.36
CA TYR A 80 -11.33 8.55 -7.62
C TYR A 80 -12.79 9.01 -7.67
N LYS A 81 -13.49 9.03 -6.53
CA LYS A 81 -14.85 9.59 -6.44
C LYS A 81 -14.87 11.09 -6.74
N LYS A 82 -13.83 11.84 -6.34
CA LYS A 82 -13.68 13.26 -6.63
C LYS A 82 -13.24 13.51 -8.09
N ASN A 83 -12.38 12.63 -8.61
CA ASN A 83 -11.85 12.75 -9.97
C ASN A 83 -11.81 11.38 -10.66
N PRO A 84 -12.87 10.99 -11.43
CA PRO A 84 -12.91 9.73 -12.16
C PRO A 84 -11.82 9.58 -13.23
N TYR A 85 -11.24 10.69 -13.73
CA TYR A 85 -10.15 10.65 -14.71
C TYR A 85 -8.87 9.99 -14.17
N LEU A 86 -8.74 9.85 -12.84
CA LEU A 86 -7.65 9.10 -12.22
C LEU A 86 -7.60 7.62 -12.66
N VAL A 87 -8.70 7.05 -13.18
CA VAL A 87 -8.70 5.71 -13.79
C VAL A 87 -7.77 5.71 -15.01
N GLY A 88 -7.97 6.64 -15.94
CA GLY A 88 -7.12 6.77 -17.12
C GLY A 88 -5.66 7.10 -16.77
N GLU A 89 -5.43 8.01 -15.83
CA GLU A 89 -4.08 8.37 -15.38
C GLU A 89 -3.34 7.15 -14.79
N ALA A 90 -4.02 6.36 -13.94
CA ALA A 90 -3.43 5.17 -13.35
C ALA A 90 -3.08 4.11 -14.41
N LEU A 91 -3.97 3.87 -15.38
CA LEU A 91 -3.75 2.90 -16.44
C LEU A 91 -2.65 3.35 -17.42
N ASN A 92 -2.59 4.62 -17.78
CA ASN A 92 -1.53 5.16 -18.64
C ASN A 92 -0.16 5.03 -17.95
N GLY A 93 -0.07 5.41 -16.67
CA GLY A 93 1.17 5.24 -15.89
C GLY A 93 1.57 3.78 -15.75
N PHE A 94 0.61 2.88 -15.53
CA PHE A 94 0.84 1.44 -15.47
C PHE A 94 1.38 0.90 -16.80
N THR A 95 0.78 1.33 -17.92
CA THR A 95 1.26 0.98 -19.26
C THR A 95 2.69 1.45 -19.48
N ALA A 96 3.00 2.70 -19.11
CA ALA A 96 4.36 3.24 -19.26
C ALA A 96 5.39 2.45 -18.45
N VAL A 97 5.05 2.04 -17.22
CA VAL A 97 5.90 1.17 -16.38
C VAL A 97 6.12 -0.20 -17.03
N PHE A 98 5.07 -0.82 -17.60
CA PHE A 98 5.21 -2.14 -18.23
C PHE A 98 5.91 -2.09 -19.58
N GLU A 99 5.79 -0.99 -20.34
CA GLU A 99 6.61 -0.77 -21.55
C GLU A 99 8.09 -0.58 -21.20
N LEU A 100 8.39 0.13 -20.10
CA LEU A 100 9.76 0.23 -19.59
C LEU A 100 10.29 -1.14 -19.17
N ALA A 101 9.50 -1.92 -18.44
CA ALA A 101 9.86 -3.29 -18.05
C ALA A 101 10.12 -4.18 -19.27
N ARG A 102 9.27 -4.11 -20.29
CA ARG A 102 9.44 -4.85 -21.54
C ARG A 102 10.75 -4.47 -22.26
N LYS A 103 11.07 -3.18 -22.30
CA LYS A 103 12.29 -2.66 -22.96
C LYS A 103 13.57 -3.21 -22.36
N PHE A 104 13.61 -3.38 -21.03
CA PHE A 104 14.80 -3.77 -20.28
C PHE A 104 14.74 -5.18 -19.67
N ASP A 105 13.73 -5.97 -20.01
CA ASP A 105 13.47 -7.30 -19.42
C ASP A 105 13.41 -7.24 -17.87
N ALA A 106 12.85 -6.16 -17.35
CA ALA A 106 12.77 -5.90 -15.92
C ALA A 106 11.57 -6.59 -15.28
N ARG A 107 11.75 -7.13 -14.08
CA ARG A 107 10.65 -7.67 -13.27
C ARG A 107 9.88 -6.55 -12.59
N VAL A 108 8.54 -6.69 -12.50
CA VAL A 108 7.66 -5.70 -11.86
C VAL A 108 6.98 -6.29 -10.62
N VAL A 109 7.02 -5.56 -9.50
CA VAL A 109 6.12 -5.80 -8.36
C VAL A 109 5.28 -4.54 -8.17
N TYR A 110 3.94 -4.66 -8.13
CA TYR A 110 3.07 -3.50 -8.12
C TYR A 110 1.99 -3.56 -7.04
N ALA A 111 1.56 -2.37 -6.60
CA ALA A 111 0.49 -2.24 -5.62
C ALA A 111 -0.87 -2.52 -6.26
N SER A 112 -1.58 -3.51 -5.72
CA SER A 112 -3.02 -3.69 -5.87
C SER A 112 -3.70 -3.44 -4.52
N SER A 113 -4.94 -3.90 -4.32
CA SER A 113 -5.71 -3.55 -3.12
C SER A 113 -6.68 -4.64 -2.70
N SER A 114 -6.81 -4.85 -1.40
CA SER A 114 -7.89 -5.65 -0.81
C SER A 114 -9.29 -5.06 -1.01
N SER A 115 -9.39 -3.79 -1.42
CA SER A 115 -10.69 -3.17 -1.78
C SER A 115 -11.39 -3.87 -2.95
N LEU A 116 -10.66 -4.65 -3.75
CA LEU A 116 -11.23 -5.51 -4.79
C LEU A 116 -12.21 -6.55 -4.22
N TYR A 117 -12.07 -6.92 -2.97
CA TYR A 117 -12.95 -7.87 -2.29
C TYR A 117 -14.21 -7.24 -1.69
N ASN A 118 -14.46 -5.95 -1.97
CA ASN A 118 -15.65 -5.28 -1.46
C ASN A 118 -16.94 -6.03 -1.84
N GLY A 119 -17.78 -6.30 -0.85
CA GLY A 119 -19.01 -7.09 -1.03
C GLY A 119 -18.85 -8.61 -0.89
N LEU A 120 -17.62 -9.13 -0.84
CA LEU A 120 -17.36 -10.55 -0.63
C LEU A 120 -17.17 -10.87 0.85
N LEU A 121 -17.50 -12.11 1.23
CA LEU A 121 -17.32 -12.59 2.61
C LEU A 121 -15.85 -13.00 2.86
N PRO A 122 -15.26 -12.63 4.01
CA PRO A 122 -13.93 -13.08 4.40
C PRO A 122 -13.94 -14.56 4.85
N PRO A 123 -12.77 -15.27 4.86
CA PRO A 123 -11.45 -14.78 4.42
C PRO A 123 -11.36 -14.61 2.90
N HIS A 124 -10.67 -13.56 2.47
CA HIS A 124 -10.56 -13.20 1.06
C HIS A 124 -9.40 -13.94 0.38
N ARG A 125 -9.70 -14.65 -0.71
CA ARG A 125 -8.73 -15.40 -1.51
C ARG A 125 -8.58 -14.78 -2.90
N GLU A 126 -7.39 -14.95 -3.49
CA GLU A 126 -7.05 -14.35 -4.78
C GLU A 126 -7.87 -14.93 -5.95
N ASP A 127 -8.41 -16.13 -5.80
CA ASP A 127 -9.23 -16.82 -6.81
C ASP A 127 -10.73 -16.43 -6.79
N MET A 128 -11.13 -15.57 -5.85
CA MET A 128 -12.51 -15.07 -5.79
C MET A 128 -12.86 -14.23 -7.01
N SER A 129 -14.07 -14.40 -7.53
CA SER A 129 -14.62 -13.54 -8.58
C SER A 129 -14.84 -12.13 -8.07
N ILE A 130 -14.18 -11.16 -8.70
CA ILE A 130 -14.24 -9.75 -8.31
C ILE A 130 -15.35 -9.04 -9.10
N GLU A 131 -16.24 -8.39 -8.36
CA GLU A 131 -17.19 -7.42 -8.89
C GLU A 131 -16.76 -6.02 -8.45
N VAL A 132 -16.48 -5.14 -9.43
CA VAL A 132 -16.01 -3.79 -9.13
C VAL A 132 -17.15 -2.93 -8.59
N THR A 133 -16.85 -2.14 -7.56
CA THR A 133 -17.86 -1.35 -6.85
C THR A 133 -17.64 0.15 -6.95
N ASP A 134 -16.48 0.58 -7.45
CA ASP A 134 -16.14 1.97 -7.69
C ASP A 134 -14.97 2.14 -8.69
N TYR A 135 -14.67 3.39 -9.08
CA TYR A 135 -13.59 3.72 -10.01
C TYR A 135 -12.20 3.30 -9.52
N TYR A 136 -11.98 3.27 -8.22
CA TYR A 136 -10.71 2.82 -7.63
C TYR A 136 -10.51 1.33 -7.84
N THR A 137 -11.54 0.52 -7.55
CA THR A 137 -11.49 -0.94 -7.75
C THR A 137 -11.44 -1.29 -9.23
N GLU A 138 -12.14 -0.53 -10.12
CA GLU A 138 -12.00 -0.69 -11.57
C GLU A 138 -10.55 -0.50 -12.02
N ALA A 139 -9.90 0.61 -11.61
CA ALA A 139 -8.50 0.87 -11.98
C ALA A 139 -7.59 -0.28 -11.51
N ARG A 140 -7.78 -0.79 -10.29
CA ARG A 140 -6.95 -1.89 -9.75
C ARG A 140 -7.15 -3.19 -10.52
N LEU A 141 -8.40 -3.57 -10.80
CA LEU A 141 -8.69 -4.79 -11.54
C LEU A 141 -8.20 -4.71 -12.99
N ALA A 142 -8.36 -3.55 -13.64
CA ALA A 142 -7.84 -3.33 -14.98
C ALA A 142 -6.30 -3.46 -15.03
N MET A 143 -5.58 -2.93 -14.04
CA MET A 143 -4.13 -3.09 -13.93
C MET A 143 -3.72 -4.56 -13.76
N GLU A 144 -4.42 -5.35 -12.93
CA GLU A 144 -4.15 -6.78 -12.78
C GLU A 144 -4.35 -7.54 -14.11
N ARG A 145 -5.41 -7.21 -14.86
CA ARG A 145 -5.67 -7.78 -16.19
C ARG A 145 -4.61 -7.38 -17.21
N MET A 146 -4.15 -6.13 -17.19
CA MET A 146 -3.07 -5.67 -18.06
C MET A 146 -1.76 -6.38 -17.75
N ALA A 147 -1.40 -6.59 -16.48
CA ALA A 147 -0.21 -7.34 -16.10
C ALA A 147 -0.22 -8.77 -16.67
N GLU A 148 -1.36 -9.43 -16.62
CA GLU A 148 -1.55 -10.76 -17.21
C GLU A 148 -1.42 -10.74 -18.75
N LEU A 149 -1.92 -9.69 -19.43
CA LEU A 149 -1.72 -9.50 -20.87
C LEU A 149 -0.25 -9.31 -21.22
N TYR A 150 0.49 -8.49 -20.47
CA TYR A 150 1.93 -8.28 -20.68
C TYR A 150 2.74 -9.57 -20.50
N LYS A 151 2.34 -10.43 -19.53
CA LYS A 151 2.96 -11.75 -19.39
C LYS A 151 2.74 -12.63 -20.64
N ARG A 152 1.49 -12.71 -21.09
CA ARG A 152 1.12 -13.57 -22.22
C ARG A 152 1.67 -13.09 -23.56
N LEU A 153 1.69 -11.78 -23.80
CA LEU A 153 2.09 -11.21 -25.08
C LEU A 153 3.59 -10.98 -25.20
N PHE A 154 4.24 -10.63 -24.09
CA PHE A 154 5.62 -10.14 -24.10
C PHE A 154 6.55 -10.83 -23.08
N GLY A 155 6.05 -11.76 -22.29
CA GLY A 155 6.84 -12.48 -21.29
C GLY A 155 7.15 -11.68 -20.02
N VAL A 156 6.69 -10.42 -19.89
CA VAL A 156 6.98 -9.57 -18.72
C VAL A 156 6.43 -10.20 -17.44
N SER A 157 7.32 -10.55 -16.53
CA SER A 157 6.94 -11.21 -15.27
C SER A 157 6.63 -10.17 -14.18
N SER A 158 5.52 -10.36 -13.49
CA SER A 158 5.09 -9.39 -12.46
C SER A 158 4.31 -10.03 -11.33
N VAL A 159 4.31 -9.37 -10.14
CA VAL A 159 3.48 -9.74 -9.00
C VAL A 159 2.66 -8.55 -8.55
N GLY A 160 1.33 -8.69 -8.60
CA GLY A 160 0.41 -7.72 -8.02
C GLY A 160 0.13 -8.04 -6.56
N MET A 161 0.28 -7.05 -5.69
CA MET A 161 0.16 -7.22 -4.24
C MET A 161 -1.14 -6.56 -3.75
N ARG A 162 -2.16 -7.36 -3.39
CA ARG A 162 -3.39 -6.86 -2.77
C ARG A 162 -3.13 -6.57 -1.29
N PHE A 163 -2.81 -5.32 -0.98
CA PHE A 163 -2.52 -4.88 0.39
C PHE A 163 -3.77 -4.80 1.25
N PHE A 164 -3.68 -5.31 2.49
CA PHE A 164 -4.72 -5.21 3.51
C PHE A 164 -4.34 -4.15 4.55
N SER A 165 -5.15 -3.11 4.66
CA SER A 165 -5.13 -2.04 5.69
C SER A 165 -3.74 -1.69 6.24
N VAL A 166 -2.82 -1.28 5.35
CA VAL A 166 -1.44 -0.98 5.71
C VAL A 166 -1.37 0.26 6.60
N TYR A 167 -0.61 0.18 7.70
CA TYR A 167 -0.33 1.28 8.62
C TYR A 167 1.15 1.30 9.00
N GLY A 168 1.66 2.45 9.44
CA GLY A 168 3.07 2.56 9.84
C GLY A 168 3.64 3.98 9.78
N PRO A 169 4.96 4.11 9.93
CA PRO A 169 5.65 5.40 9.84
C PRO A 169 5.60 6.02 8.44
N LYS A 170 5.79 7.34 8.39
CA LYS A 170 5.83 8.15 7.14
C LYS A 170 4.48 8.23 6.42
N GLU A 171 3.36 8.11 7.16
CA GLU A 171 2.01 8.18 6.59
C GLU A 171 1.41 9.60 6.65
N GLU A 172 2.05 10.56 7.30
CA GLU A 172 1.53 11.89 7.62
C GLU A 172 1.16 12.70 6.36
N ALA A 173 1.94 12.56 5.28
CA ALA A 173 1.67 13.25 4.02
C ALA A 173 0.33 12.85 3.37
N LYS A 174 -0.22 11.68 3.70
CA LYS A 174 -1.54 11.24 3.22
C LYS A 174 -2.70 11.97 3.88
N LYS A 175 -2.48 12.65 5.02
CA LYS A 175 -3.50 13.42 5.73
C LYS A 175 -4.79 12.59 5.95
N GLN A 176 -5.96 13.09 5.49
CA GLN A 176 -7.25 12.41 5.58
C GLN A 176 -7.35 11.07 4.82
N TYR A 177 -6.38 10.73 4.00
CA TYR A 177 -6.30 9.45 3.29
C TYR A 177 -5.43 8.41 4.01
N ALA A 178 -4.87 8.76 5.17
CA ALA A 178 -4.11 7.85 6.00
C ALA A 178 -5.00 6.73 6.57
N ASN A 179 -4.37 5.62 6.99
CA ASN A 179 -5.08 4.53 7.67
C ASN A 179 -5.74 5.03 8.97
N MET A 180 -6.89 4.45 9.32
CA MET A 180 -7.60 4.82 10.56
C MET A 180 -6.75 4.63 11.81
N VAL A 181 -5.85 3.64 11.85
CA VAL A 181 -4.87 3.46 12.94
C VAL A 181 -4.05 4.73 13.16
N SER A 182 -3.48 5.28 12.08
CA SER A 182 -2.68 6.51 12.15
C SER A 182 -3.53 7.72 12.55
N GLN A 183 -4.73 7.85 11.98
CA GLN A 183 -5.65 8.94 12.30
C GLN A 183 -6.08 8.90 13.77
N PHE A 184 -6.45 7.71 14.31
CA PHE A 184 -6.78 7.56 15.73
C PHE A 184 -5.61 7.93 16.63
N LEU A 185 -4.41 7.46 16.31
CA LEU A 185 -3.22 7.79 17.07
C LEU A 185 -2.97 9.30 17.11
N TRP A 186 -3.08 10.00 15.98
CA TRP A 186 -2.85 11.45 15.91
C TRP A 186 -3.88 12.23 16.72
N GLU A 187 -5.19 11.90 16.59
CA GLU A 187 -6.25 12.53 17.37
C GLU A 187 -6.05 12.34 18.88
N MET A 188 -5.78 11.09 19.29
CA MET A 188 -5.61 10.76 20.72
C MET A 188 -4.38 11.43 21.32
N ARG A 189 -3.29 11.61 20.59
CA ARG A 189 -2.10 12.34 21.03
C ARG A 189 -2.35 13.83 21.26
N GLU A 190 -3.23 14.41 20.47
CA GLU A 190 -3.63 15.80 20.61
C GLU A 190 -4.77 15.98 21.63
N GLY A 191 -5.11 14.93 22.39
CA GLY A 191 -6.18 14.94 23.37
C GLY A 191 -7.58 15.04 22.76
N ARG A 192 -7.73 14.78 21.47
CA ARG A 192 -9.02 14.79 20.80
C ARG A 192 -9.65 13.39 20.79
N ALA A 193 -10.97 13.33 20.78
CA ALA A 193 -11.71 12.07 20.63
C ALA A 193 -11.58 11.55 19.21
N PRO A 194 -11.10 10.30 19.01
CA PRO A 194 -11.08 9.71 17.67
C PRO A 194 -12.51 9.53 17.13
N VAL A 195 -12.70 9.74 15.82
CA VAL A 195 -14.00 9.63 15.16
C VAL A 195 -14.12 8.26 14.50
N ILE A 196 -15.18 7.53 14.82
CA ILE A 196 -15.56 6.27 14.19
C ILE A 196 -16.87 6.46 13.42
N TYR A 197 -16.85 6.13 12.14
CA TYR A 197 -18.07 6.03 11.34
C TYR A 197 -18.68 4.63 11.51
N GLY A 198 -19.90 4.55 12.06
CA GLY A 198 -20.55 3.31 12.49
C GLY A 198 -20.36 3.04 13.98
N ASP A 199 -20.43 1.78 14.39
CA ASP A 199 -20.40 1.31 15.79
C ASP A 199 -19.00 0.87 16.28
N GLY A 200 -18.00 0.90 15.39
CA GLY A 200 -16.65 0.46 15.69
C GLY A 200 -16.42 -1.05 15.67
N LEU A 201 -17.44 -1.84 15.33
CA LEU A 201 -17.35 -3.30 15.22
C LEU A 201 -16.83 -3.76 13.85
N GLN A 202 -16.75 -2.85 12.88
CA GLN A 202 -16.13 -3.14 11.60
C GLN A 202 -14.66 -3.55 11.79
N THR A 203 -14.26 -4.62 11.10
CA THR A 203 -12.92 -5.20 11.27
C THR A 203 -12.02 -5.00 10.06
N ARG A 204 -10.71 -4.90 10.31
CA ARG A 204 -9.67 -4.87 9.27
C ARG A 204 -8.53 -5.81 9.64
N ASP A 205 -7.95 -6.38 8.60
CA ASP A 205 -6.65 -7.02 8.69
C ASP A 205 -5.58 -5.93 8.57
N PHE A 206 -5.14 -5.42 9.72
CA PHE A 206 -4.15 -4.33 9.78
C PHE A 206 -2.74 -4.88 9.60
N THR A 207 -2.08 -4.47 8.53
CA THR A 207 -0.75 -4.95 8.17
C THR A 207 0.29 -3.85 8.39
N TYR A 208 1.32 -4.15 9.18
CA TYR A 208 2.41 -3.20 9.43
C TYR A 208 3.27 -3.01 8.19
N VAL A 209 3.64 -1.76 7.87
CA VAL A 209 4.32 -1.41 6.61
C VAL A 209 5.65 -2.15 6.39
N LYS A 210 6.41 -2.45 7.44
CA LYS A 210 7.67 -3.21 7.28
C LYS A 210 7.42 -4.68 6.86
N ASP A 211 6.29 -5.28 7.22
CA ASP A 211 5.89 -6.59 6.68
C ASP A 211 5.51 -6.48 5.19
N VAL A 212 4.84 -5.39 4.79
CA VAL A 212 4.54 -5.12 3.38
C VAL A 212 5.83 -4.93 2.56
N VAL A 213 6.80 -4.17 3.06
CA VAL A 213 8.11 -3.99 2.43
C VAL A 213 8.83 -5.33 2.26
N ARG A 214 8.79 -6.18 3.28
CA ARG A 214 9.36 -7.53 3.20
C ARG A 214 8.65 -8.38 2.16
N ALA A 215 7.32 -8.33 2.07
CA ALA A 215 6.55 -9.04 1.04
C ALA A 215 6.93 -8.57 -0.37
N LEU A 216 7.07 -7.25 -0.60
CA LEU A 216 7.52 -6.67 -1.87
C LEU A 216 8.89 -7.20 -2.29
N GLN A 217 9.86 -7.22 -1.36
CA GLN A 217 11.20 -7.73 -1.63
C GLN A 217 11.21 -9.26 -1.90
N MET A 218 10.40 -10.03 -1.18
CA MET A 218 10.27 -11.48 -1.40
C MET A 218 9.63 -11.76 -2.77
N ALA A 219 8.58 -11.03 -3.15
CA ALA A 219 7.95 -11.13 -4.47
C ALA A 219 8.93 -10.77 -5.60
N MET A 220 9.77 -9.75 -5.43
CA MET A 220 10.77 -9.36 -6.41
C MET A 220 11.83 -10.45 -6.64
N LYS A 221 12.19 -11.19 -5.60
CA LYS A 221 13.19 -12.29 -5.63
C LYS A 221 12.62 -13.62 -6.07
N SER A 222 11.30 -13.78 -6.14
CA SER A 222 10.62 -15.03 -6.50
C SER A 222 10.46 -15.16 -8.02
N ASP A 223 10.18 -16.38 -8.49
CA ASP A 223 9.75 -16.65 -9.86
C ASP A 223 8.23 -16.59 -10.05
N HIS A 224 7.49 -16.31 -8.98
CA HIS A 224 6.03 -16.25 -9.02
C HIS A 224 5.55 -15.14 -9.95
N HIS A 225 4.50 -15.42 -10.74
CA HIS A 225 3.76 -14.44 -11.51
C HIS A 225 2.29 -14.49 -11.10
N GLY A 226 1.64 -13.32 -10.99
CA GLY A 226 0.21 -13.22 -10.67
C GLY A 226 -0.06 -12.37 -9.44
N ILE A 227 -1.16 -12.66 -8.74
CA ILE A 227 -1.67 -11.86 -7.62
C ILE A 227 -1.46 -12.56 -6.30
N LEU A 228 -1.03 -11.81 -5.28
CA LEU A 228 -0.88 -12.26 -3.90
C LEU A 228 -1.54 -11.30 -2.91
N ASN A 229 -2.19 -11.85 -1.90
CA ASN A 229 -2.65 -11.10 -0.74
C ASN A 229 -1.48 -10.78 0.21
N VAL A 230 -1.45 -9.55 0.72
CA VAL A 230 -0.50 -9.13 1.75
C VAL A 230 -1.26 -8.63 2.96
N GLY A 231 -1.44 -9.52 3.90
CA GLY A 231 -2.17 -9.33 5.14
C GLY A 231 -1.55 -10.15 6.27
N THR A 232 -2.17 -10.10 7.44
CA THR A 232 -1.74 -10.87 8.63
C THR A 232 -2.55 -12.15 8.83
N GLY A 233 -3.71 -12.26 8.19
CA GLY A 233 -4.70 -13.31 8.46
C GLY A 233 -5.40 -13.13 9.83
N LYS A 234 -5.34 -11.92 10.41
CA LYS A 234 -5.98 -11.58 11.69
C LYS A 234 -6.74 -10.27 11.57
N ALA A 235 -8.01 -10.28 11.93
CA ALA A 235 -8.86 -9.10 11.91
C ALA A 235 -8.99 -8.49 13.31
N HIS A 236 -8.99 -7.16 13.38
CA HIS A 236 -9.24 -6.38 14.59
C HIS A 236 -10.31 -5.33 14.30
N SER A 237 -11.18 -5.07 15.27
CA SER A 237 -12.17 -4.01 15.18
C SER A 237 -11.52 -2.62 15.41
N PHE A 238 -12.21 -1.56 15.02
CA PHE A 238 -11.77 -0.20 15.34
C PHE A 238 -11.79 0.06 16.84
N ASN A 239 -12.76 -0.54 17.55
CA ASN A 239 -12.80 -0.46 19.02
C ASN A 239 -11.58 -1.14 19.66
N ASP A 240 -11.12 -2.29 19.13
CA ASP A 240 -9.88 -2.95 19.60
C ASP A 240 -8.67 -2.03 19.41
N VAL A 241 -8.55 -1.36 18.24
CA VAL A 241 -7.45 -0.43 17.97
C VAL A 241 -7.42 0.69 19.02
N ILE A 242 -8.58 1.30 19.31
CA ILE A 242 -8.66 2.39 20.30
C ILE A 242 -8.36 1.88 21.70
N ALA A 243 -8.85 0.68 22.07
CA ALA A 243 -8.54 0.10 23.37
C ALA A 243 -7.04 -0.16 23.56
N ILE A 244 -6.36 -0.68 22.53
CA ILE A 244 -4.91 -0.87 22.55
C ILE A 244 -4.18 0.47 22.62
N LEU A 245 -4.58 1.48 21.85
CA LEU A 245 -3.99 2.81 21.88
C LEU A 245 -4.16 3.47 23.26
N ASN A 246 -5.34 3.40 23.86
CA ASN A 246 -5.59 3.91 25.21
C ASN A 246 -4.61 3.29 26.23
N LYS A 247 -4.49 1.96 26.21
CA LYS A 247 -3.58 1.24 27.10
C LYS A 247 -2.12 1.70 26.93
N LYS A 248 -1.68 1.89 25.69
CA LYS A 248 -0.28 2.25 25.36
C LYS A 248 0.04 3.72 25.63
N LEU A 249 -0.93 4.60 25.44
CA LEU A 249 -0.77 6.06 25.68
C LEU A 249 -1.08 6.45 27.13
N GLY A 250 -1.64 5.55 27.94
CA GLY A 250 -2.10 5.87 29.30
C GLY A 250 -3.29 6.82 29.31
N THR A 251 -4.18 6.71 28.32
CA THR A 251 -5.35 7.58 28.14
C THR A 251 -6.67 6.80 28.30
N ASP A 252 -7.78 7.52 28.43
CA ASP A 252 -9.15 6.97 28.41
C ASP A 252 -9.98 7.70 27.33
N ALA A 253 -9.43 7.84 26.14
CA ALA A 253 -10.10 8.53 25.04
C ALA A 253 -11.32 7.70 24.59
N ARG A 254 -12.50 8.33 24.61
CA ARG A 254 -13.74 7.72 24.16
C ARG A 254 -14.04 8.14 22.73
N PRO A 255 -14.22 7.19 21.79
CA PRO A 255 -14.48 7.53 20.39
C PRO A 255 -15.84 8.23 20.25
N LYS A 256 -15.89 9.16 19.29
CA LYS A 256 -17.14 9.75 18.84
C LYS A 256 -17.68 8.91 17.68
N TYR A 257 -18.79 8.23 17.90
CA TYR A 257 -19.47 7.46 16.87
C TYR A 257 -20.35 8.38 16.01
N MET A 258 -20.25 8.25 14.69
CA MET A 258 -21.02 9.01 13.72
C MET A 258 -21.66 8.07 12.71
N GLU A 259 -22.78 8.50 12.12
CA GLU A 259 -23.39 7.78 11.02
C GLU A 259 -22.38 7.61 9.86
N ASN A 260 -22.34 6.42 9.27
CA ASN A 260 -21.41 6.16 8.16
C ASN A 260 -21.99 6.71 6.85
N PRO A 261 -21.38 7.78 6.26
CA PRO A 261 -21.86 8.37 5.03
C PRO A 261 -21.49 7.57 3.79
N ILE A 262 -20.69 6.52 3.94
CA ILE A 262 -20.12 5.77 2.80
C ILE A 262 -21.12 4.68 2.40
N LYS A 263 -21.75 4.87 1.25
CA LYS A 263 -22.48 3.81 0.57
C LYS A 263 -21.50 2.72 0.13
N ASN A 264 -21.88 1.47 0.21
CA ASN A 264 -21.04 0.31 -0.09
C ASN A 264 -19.78 0.21 0.82
N TYR A 265 -19.96 0.53 2.11
CA TYR A 265 -18.90 0.39 3.10
C TYR A 265 -18.54 -1.08 3.31
N VAL A 266 -17.24 -1.38 3.38
CA VAL A 266 -16.73 -2.74 3.65
C VAL A 266 -16.75 -2.98 5.16
N PRO A 267 -17.64 -3.84 5.70
CA PRO A 267 -17.70 -4.06 7.13
C PRO A 267 -16.49 -4.86 7.65
N HIS A 268 -16.04 -5.87 6.90
CA HIS A 268 -14.99 -6.78 7.37
C HIS A 268 -13.98 -7.08 6.26
N THR A 269 -12.69 -7.02 6.59
CA THR A 269 -11.62 -7.51 5.71
C THR A 269 -10.68 -8.44 6.46
N LEU A 270 -10.38 -9.60 5.85
CA LEU A 270 -9.46 -10.61 6.37
C LEU A 270 -8.78 -11.31 5.19
N ALA A 271 -7.46 -11.28 5.13
CA ALA A 271 -6.70 -11.98 4.11
C ALA A 271 -6.66 -13.48 4.35
N ASP A 272 -6.87 -14.27 3.32
CA ASP A 272 -6.26 -15.59 3.24
C ASP A 272 -4.81 -15.39 2.77
N THR A 273 -3.85 -15.80 3.58
CA THR A 273 -2.41 -15.61 3.32
C THR A 273 -1.73 -16.87 2.79
N THR A 274 -2.48 -17.96 2.61
CA THR A 274 -1.96 -19.28 2.23
C THR A 274 -1.16 -19.24 0.93
N LYS A 275 -1.66 -18.51 -0.08
CA LYS A 275 -0.98 -18.40 -1.37
C LYS A 275 0.33 -17.65 -1.25
N ALA A 276 0.37 -16.51 -0.54
CA ALA A 276 1.60 -15.75 -0.34
C ALA A 276 2.66 -16.55 0.45
N GLU A 277 2.24 -17.31 1.47
CA GLU A 277 3.14 -18.19 2.22
C GLU A 277 3.72 -19.29 1.31
N LYS A 278 2.89 -19.93 0.48
CA LYS A 278 3.32 -21.01 -0.43
C LYS A 278 4.24 -20.52 -1.55
N GLU A 279 3.85 -19.43 -2.22
CA GLU A 279 4.48 -19.00 -3.48
C GLU A 279 5.75 -18.17 -3.27
N ILE A 280 5.81 -17.38 -2.18
CA ILE A 280 6.95 -16.50 -1.90
C ILE A 280 7.50 -16.65 -0.47
N GLY A 281 6.98 -17.56 0.34
CA GLY A 281 7.39 -17.75 1.74
C GLY A 281 6.96 -16.61 2.67
N PHE A 282 6.03 -15.74 2.25
CA PHE A 282 5.64 -14.58 3.04
C PHE A 282 4.66 -14.95 4.15
N LYS A 283 4.97 -14.49 5.36
CA LYS A 283 4.09 -14.49 6.51
C LYS A 283 4.32 -13.21 7.31
N ALA A 284 3.26 -12.47 7.63
CA ALA A 284 3.39 -11.28 8.47
C ALA A 284 3.94 -11.67 9.86
N MET A 285 4.90 -10.90 10.35
CA MET A 285 5.59 -11.17 11.62
C MET A 285 5.20 -10.17 12.70
N THR A 286 4.66 -9.01 12.33
CA THR A 286 4.35 -7.94 13.26
C THR A 286 2.88 -7.99 13.66
N SER A 287 2.60 -8.24 14.96
CA SER A 287 1.25 -8.13 15.48
C SER A 287 0.78 -6.67 15.51
N LEU A 288 -0.53 -6.43 15.54
CA LEU A 288 -1.08 -5.07 15.68
C LEU A 288 -0.51 -4.38 16.92
N ASP A 289 -0.42 -5.09 18.04
CA ASP A 289 0.14 -4.55 19.29
C ASP A 289 1.59 -4.08 19.14
N ALA A 290 2.46 -4.89 18.54
CA ALA A 290 3.87 -4.55 18.29
C ALA A 290 4.03 -3.42 17.27
N GLY A 291 3.20 -3.40 16.21
CA GLY A 291 3.22 -2.32 15.22
C GLY A 291 2.78 -0.98 15.80
N LEU A 292 1.77 -0.99 16.70
CA LEU A 292 1.35 0.21 17.42
C LEU A 292 2.47 0.74 18.34
N ASP A 293 3.19 -0.13 19.03
CA ASP A 293 4.39 0.29 19.79
C ASP A 293 5.44 0.97 18.91
N ALA A 294 5.67 0.41 17.72
CA ALA A 294 6.65 0.96 16.80
C ALA A 294 6.29 2.39 16.34
N ILE A 295 5.03 2.63 15.93
CA ILE A 295 4.60 3.97 15.49
C ILE A 295 4.49 4.97 16.64
N ILE A 296 4.16 4.52 17.86
CA ILE A 296 4.12 5.37 19.04
C ILE A 296 5.52 5.88 19.38
N ARG A 297 6.54 5.04 19.32
CA ARG A 297 7.94 5.42 19.64
C ARG A 297 8.54 6.41 18.64
N GLN A 298 8.23 6.30 17.35
CA GLN A 298 8.86 7.13 16.31
C GLN A 298 8.46 8.60 16.34
N VAL A 299 7.30 8.94 16.86
CA VAL A 299 6.82 10.34 16.96
C VAL A 299 7.41 11.08 18.18
N HIS A 300 8.11 10.39 19.11
CA HIS A 300 8.82 11.02 20.22
C HIS A 300 10.23 11.54 19.88
N VAL A 301 10.70 11.37 18.63
CA VAL A 301 12.08 11.73 18.20
C VAL A 301 12.12 13.03 17.39
N LYS A 302 11.10 13.89 17.50
CA LYS A 302 11.12 15.24 16.91
C LYS A 302 11.30 16.31 17.97
#